data_47416bf3a050e48279b05d23e1142018
#
_entry.id   47416bf3a050e48279b05d23e1142018
#
_cell.length_a   1.000
_cell.length_b   1.000
_cell.length_c   1.000
_cell.angle_alpha   90.00
_cell.angle_beta   90.00
_cell.angle_gamma   90.00
#
_symmetry.space_group_name_H-M   'P 1'
#
loop_
_entity.id
_entity.type
_entity.pdbx_description
1 polymer ?
#
loop_
_entity_poly.entity_id
_entity_poly.type
_entity_poly.pdbx_seq_one_letter_code
_entity_poly.pdbx_strand_id
1 'polypeptide(L)'
;MNIYVGNLSYRVDDKDLAELFSKFGSVKSAKVITDRETGRSKGFGFIEMETSIAGNEAIEALNGKESEGRTLRVNEAKPREERPRREY
;
A
#
# COMPACT_ATOMS: atom_id res chain seq x y z
N MET A 1 -8.90 0.35 -6.74
CA MET A 1 -8.80 -0.49 -5.55
C MET A 1 -7.71 0.05 -4.65
N ASN A 2 -8.02 0.26 -3.39
CA ASN A 2 -7.05 0.78 -2.43
C ASN A 2 -6.44 -0.38 -1.67
N ILE A 3 -5.13 -0.33 -1.46
CA ILE A 3 -4.39 -1.41 -0.85
C ILE A 3 -3.53 -0.87 0.28
N TYR A 4 -3.56 -1.53 1.43
CA TYR A 4 -2.71 -1.20 2.55
C TYR A 4 -1.45 -2.05 2.45
N VAL A 5 -0.30 -1.43 2.64
CA VAL A 5 0.99 -2.14 2.61
C VAL A 5 1.72 -1.80 3.89
N GLY A 6 1.97 -2.80 4.71
CA GLY A 6 2.63 -2.60 5.99
C GLY A 6 3.96 -3.31 6.08
N ASN A 7 4.66 -3.04 7.15
CA ASN A 7 5.97 -3.63 7.43
C ASN A 7 6.99 -3.29 6.35
N LEU A 8 6.89 -2.07 5.81
CA LEU A 8 7.83 -1.61 4.81
C LEU A 8 9.15 -1.23 5.44
N SER A 9 10.23 -1.37 4.67
CA SER A 9 11.51 -0.83 5.09
C SER A 9 11.37 0.69 5.14
N TYR A 10 12.03 1.34 6.09
CA TYR A 10 11.97 2.79 6.19
C TYR A 10 12.63 3.48 5.01
N ARG A 11 13.33 2.75 4.18
CA ARG A 11 13.97 3.32 3.01
C ARG A 11 13.03 3.43 1.82
N VAL A 12 11.88 2.76 1.87
CA VAL A 12 10.93 2.75 0.75
C VAL A 12 10.17 4.07 0.73
N ASP A 13 10.18 4.76 -0.40
CA ASP A 13 9.43 5.99 -0.55
C ASP A 13 8.25 5.75 -1.50
N ASP A 14 7.54 6.83 -1.84
CA ASP A 14 6.36 6.72 -2.69
C ASP A 14 6.70 6.09 -4.03
N LYS A 15 7.82 6.47 -4.60
CA LYS A 15 8.22 5.98 -5.90
C LYS A 15 8.55 4.49 -5.83
N ASP A 16 9.27 4.07 -4.79
CA ASP A 16 9.61 2.67 -4.64
C ASP A 16 8.35 1.83 -4.47
N LEU A 17 7.40 2.35 -3.71
CA LEU A 17 6.15 1.64 -3.47
C LEU A 17 5.37 1.50 -4.78
N ALA A 18 5.33 2.57 -5.56
CA ALA A 18 4.64 2.51 -6.86
C ALA A 18 5.28 1.49 -7.79
N GLU A 19 6.60 1.44 -7.80
CA GLU A 19 7.30 0.50 -8.66
C GLU A 19 7.02 -0.94 -8.26
N LEU A 20 6.92 -1.18 -6.97
CA LEU A 20 6.67 -2.51 -6.47
C LEU A 20 5.32 -3.04 -6.99
N PHE A 21 4.33 -2.18 -7.07
CA PHE A 21 3.01 -2.56 -7.52
C PHE A 21 2.79 -2.44 -9.03
N SER A 22 3.60 -1.64 -9.70
CA SER A 22 3.41 -1.41 -11.13
C SER A 22 3.63 -2.68 -11.95
N LYS A 23 4.26 -3.68 -11.37
CA LYS A 23 4.47 -4.94 -12.07
C LYS A 23 3.17 -5.70 -12.27
N PHE A 24 2.14 -5.36 -11.53
CA PHE A 24 0.87 -6.08 -11.60
C PHE A 24 -0.20 -5.31 -12.37
N GLY A 25 0.05 -4.06 -12.66
CA GLY A 25 -0.90 -3.24 -13.40
C GLY A 25 -0.64 -1.77 -13.15
N SER A 26 -1.51 -0.92 -13.68
CA SER A 26 -1.34 0.51 -13.54
C SER A 26 -1.62 0.97 -12.13
N VAL A 27 -0.70 1.73 -11.58
CA VAL A 27 -0.83 2.30 -10.25
C VAL A 27 -1.38 3.71 -10.40
N LYS A 28 -2.49 3.99 -9.75
CA LYS A 28 -3.11 5.29 -9.81
C LYS A 28 -2.44 6.25 -8.85
N SER A 29 -2.11 5.79 -7.67
CA SER A 29 -1.38 6.61 -6.71
C SER A 29 -0.67 5.71 -5.71
N ALA A 30 0.38 6.25 -5.09
CA ALA A 30 1.15 5.53 -4.08
C ALA A 30 1.58 6.53 -3.04
N LYS A 31 1.42 6.19 -1.78
CA LYS A 31 1.78 7.09 -0.70
C LYS A 31 2.31 6.32 0.49
N VAL A 32 3.54 6.63 0.89
CA VAL A 32 4.10 6.07 2.11
C VAL A 32 3.79 7.07 3.22
N ILE A 33 3.29 6.58 4.34
CA ILE A 33 2.92 7.45 5.44
C ILE A 33 4.17 7.80 6.23
N THR A 34 4.35 9.07 6.50
CA THR A 34 5.54 9.53 7.23
C THR A 34 5.13 10.23 8.51
N ASP A 35 6.09 10.26 9.45
CA ASP A 35 5.88 10.94 10.71
C ASP A 35 6.05 12.42 10.47
N ARG A 36 5.09 13.25 10.88
CA ARG A 36 5.17 14.65 10.68
C ARG A 36 6.32 15.31 11.37
N GLU A 37 6.68 14.83 12.54
CA GLU A 37 7.73 15.45 13.31
C GLU A 37 9.12 15.13 12.80
N THR A 38 9.37 13.92 12.37
CA THR A 38 10.70 13.52 11.98
C THR A 38 10.85 13.39 10.48
N GLY A 39 9.74 13.31 9.74
CA GLY A 39 9.78 13.11 8.30
C GLY A 39 10.14 11.69 7.90
N ARG A 40 10.21 10.78 8.85
CA ARG A 40 10.58 9.42 8.54
C ARG A 40 9.38 8.56 8.24
N SER A 41 9.59 7.55 7.42
CA SER A 41 8.52 6.60 7.09
C SER A 41 8.07 5.88 8.35
N LYS A 42 6.76 5.68 8.48
CA LYS A 42 6.23 4.91 9.59
C LYS A 42 6.22 3.43 9.27
N GLY A 43 6.70 3.04 8.12
CA GLY A 43 6.78 1.63 7.75
C GLY A 43 5.53 1.09 7.11
N PHE A 44 4.62 1.95 6.67
CA PHE A 44 3.45 1.49 5.94
C PHE A 44 2.99 2.56 4.96
N GLY A 45 2.17 2.15 4.03
CA GLY A 45 1.66 3.08 3.03
C GLY A 45 0.42 2.53 2.37
N PHE A 46 -0.07 3.26 1.39
CA PHE A 46 -1.26 2.89 0.65
C PHE A 46 -1.02 3.03 -0.84
N ILE A 47 -1.63 2.14 -1.60
CA ILE A 47 -1.54 2.15 -3.05
C ILE A 47 -2.96 2.15 -3.58
N GLU A 48 -3.21 2.89 -4.65
CA GLU A 48 -4.46 2.79 -5.37
C GLU A 48 -4.15 2.23 -6.75
N MET A 49 -4.73 1.08 -7.10
CA MET A 49 -4.55 0.48 -8.40
C MET A 49 -5.72 0.83 -9.29
N GLU A 50 -5.49 0.86 -10.60
CA GLU A 50 -6.52 1.21 -11.55
C GLU A 50 -7.66 0.20 -11.58
N THR A 51 -7.36 -1.07 -11.43
CA THR A 51 -8.38 -2.11 -11.48
C THR A 51 -8.30 -3.00 -10.27
N SER A 52 -9.41 -3.63 -9.92
CA SER A 52 -9.40 -4.55 -8.79
C SER A 52 -8.71 -5.85 -9.14
N ILE A 53 -8.67 -6.23 -10.42
CA ILE A 53 -7.97 -7.43 -10.82
C ILE A 53 -6.48 -7.28 -10.55
N ALA A 54 -5.91 -6.15 -10.97
CA ALA A 54 -4.49 -5.90 -10.72
C ALA A 54 -4.22 -5.78 -9.24
N GLY A 55 -5.13 -5.14 -8.49
CA GLY A 55 -4.98 -5.02 -7.05
C GLY A 55 -4.97 -6.35 -6.35
N ASN A 56 -5.88 -7.25 -6.73
CA ASN A 56 -5.93 -8.56 -6.12
C ASN A 56 -4.69 -9.39 -6.45
N GLU A 57 -4.20 -9.27 -7.66
CA GLU A 57 -2.98 -9.98 -8.04
C GLU A 57 -1.79 -9.49 -7.22
N ALA A 58 -1.71 -8.19 -7.02
CA ALA A 58 -0.62 -7.63 -6.25
C ALA A 58 -0.69 -8.07 -4.80
N ILE A 59 -1.89 -8.10 -4.23
CA ILE A 59 -2.06 -8.55 -2.86
C ILE A 59 -1.59 -9.99 -2.72
N GLU A 60 -2.03 -10.86 -3.60
CA GLU A 60 -1.65 -12.26 -3.52
C GLU A 60 -0.16 -12.48 -3.71
N ALA A 61 0.43 -11.71 -4.59
CA ALA A 61 1.85 -11.90 -4.88
C ALA A 61 2.75 -11.30 -3.80
N LEU A 62 2.33 -10.20 -3.20
CA LEU A 62 3.20 -9.46 -2.29
C LEU A 62 2.95 -9.73 -0.82
N ASN A 63 1.74 -10.13 -0.47
CA ASN A 63 1.45 -10.36 0.94
C ASN A 63 2.28 -11.55 1.42
N GLY A 64 3.08 -11.34 2.44
CA GLY A 64 3.95 -12.37 2.95
C GLY A 64 5.29 -12.47 2.25
N LYS A 65 5.52 -11.63 1.24
CA LYS A 65 6.77 -11.68 0.53
C LYS A 65 7.82 -10.87 1.27
N GLU A 66 9.03 -11.37 1.29
CA GLU A 66 10.10 -10.68 1.95
C GLU A 66 10.68 -9.61 1.07
N SER A 67 10.83 -8.40 1.58
CA SER A 67 11.42 -7.29 0.88
C SER A 67 12.35 -6.57 1.83
N GLU A 68 13.61 -6.46 1.47
CA GLU A 68 14.62 -5.79 2.28
C GLU A 68 14.66 -6.34 3.70
N GLY A 69 14.56 -7.65 3.83
CA GLY A 69 14.63 -8.29 5.13
C GLY A 69 13.36 -8.24 5.94
N ARG A 70 12.26 -7.74 5.36
CA ARG A 70 11.00 -7.65 6.08
C ARG A 70 9.90 -8.33 5.31
N THR A 71 9.00 -8.99 6.02
CA THR A 71 7.87 -9.64 5.39
C THR A 71 6.76 -8.64 5.22
N LEU A 72 6.37 -8.37 4.00
CA LEU A 72 5.34 -7.38 3.71
C LEU A 72 3.96 -7.85 4.12
N ARG A 73 3.13 -6.90 4.55
CA ARG A 73 1.75 -7.18 4.86
C ARG A 73 0.93 -6.37 3.88
N VAL A 74 0.22 -7.05 3.01
CA VAL A 74 -0.52 -6.40 1.94
C VAL A 74 -1.97 -6.85 1.99
N ASN A 75 -2.87 -5.91 2.19
CA ASN A 75 -4.29 -6.20 2.29
C ASN A 75 -5.09 -5.13 1.59
N GLU A 76 -6.29 -5.45 1.21
CA GLU A 76 -7.16 -4.44 0.64
C GLU A 76 -7.55 -3.43 1.73
N ALA A 77 -7.45 -2.15 1.40
CA ALA A 77 -7.82 -1.08 2.32
C ALA A 77 -9.10 -0.45 1.84
N LYS A 78 -10.03 -0.20 2.75
CA LYS A 78 -11.27 0.44 2.37
C LYS A 78 -11.15 1.94 2.48
N PRO A 79 -11.73 2.68 1.54
CA PRO A 79 -11.68 4.13 1.61
C PRO A 79 -12.44 4.61 2.83
N ARG A 80 -11.88 5.60 3.51
CA ARG A 80 -12.49 6.06 4.68
C ARG A 80 -13.75 6.73 4.45
N GLU A 81 -13.88 7.46 3.43
CA GLU A 81 -15.05 8.20 3.20
C GLU A 81 -16.21 7.35 2.87
N GLU A 82 -16.03 6.09 2.73
CA GLU A 82 -17.11 5.28 2.50
C GLU A 82 -17.83 4.90 3.68
N ARG A 83 -17.53 5.24 4.80
CA ARG A 83 -18.16 4.86 5.92
C ARG A 83 -19.27 5.55 6.14
N PRO A 84 -20.21 5.33 5.93
CA PRO A 84 -21.40 6.05 6.20
C PRO A 84 -21.84 5.71 7.53
N ARG A 85 -21.94 5.79 7.87
CA ARG A 85 -22.29 5.57 8.78
C ARG A 85 -23.11 5.25 9.42
N ARG A 86 -22.91 4.99 9.28
CA ARG A 86 -23.54 4.62 9.79
C ARG A 86 -24.35 4.56 10.29
N GLU A 87 -24.47 4.71 10.16
CA GLU A 87 -25.13 4.61 10.50
C GLU A 87 -25.80 4.35 10.99
N TYR A 88 -25.99 4.49 11.32
CA TYR A 88 -26.62 4.18 11.83
C TYR A 88 -27.09 4.32 12.30
#